data_4ae755127cc7503a92d38daf382ecfc4
#
_entry.id   4ae755127cc7503a92d38daf382ecfc4
#
_cell.length_a   1.000
_cell.length_b   1.000
_cell.length_c   1.000
_cell.angle_alpha   90.00
_cell.angle_beta   90.00
_cell.angle_gamma   90.00
#
_symmetry.space_group_name_H-M   'P 1'
#
loop_
_entity.id
_entity.type
_entity.pdbx_description
1 polymer ?
#
loop_
_entity_poly.entity_id
_entity_poly.type
_entity_poly.pdbx_seq_one_letter_code
_entity_poly.pdbx_strand_id
1 'polypeptide(L)' 'MMVGICVFELHLPASRSLKDKRRVVKSMVERLHQRFRLSVAETDHHDLLQRAEIGLAAVVAEVGS' A
#
# COMPACT_ATOMS: atom_id res chain seq x y z
N MET A 1 -1.39 -23.80 -0.86
CA MET A 1 -1.31 -22.38 -1.21
C MET A 1 -2.18 -21.56 -0.27
N MET A 2 -1.65 -20.48 0.21
CA MET A 2 -2.42 -19.53 1.02
C MET A 2 -2.22 -18.11 0.51
N VAL A 3 -3.22 -17.26 0.74
CA VAL A 3 -3.15 -15.84 0.41
C VAL A 3 -3.29 -15.05 1.69
N GLY A 4 -2.28 -14.25 1.98
CA GLY A 4 -2.33 -13.29 3.08
C GLY A 4 -2.76 -11.93 2.58
N ILE A 5 -3.66 -11.28 3.31
CA ILE A 5 -4.17 -9.95 2.96
C ILE A 5 -3.99 -9.03 4.17
N CYS A 6 -3.52 -7.82 3.92
CA CYS A 6 -3.40 -6.79 4.95
C CYS A 6 -3.87 -5.46 4.38
N VAL A 7 -4.58 -4.70 5.20
CA VAL A 7 -5.03 -3.36 4.86
C VAL A 7 -4.60 -2.43 5.98
N PHE A 8 -3.99 -1.31 5.64
CA PHE A 8 -3.64 -0.31 6.64
C PHE A 8 -3.88 1.10 6.12
N GLU A 9 -3.96 2.03 7.04
CA GLU A 9 -4.20 3.43 6.73
C GLU A 9 -2.96 4.25 6.99
N LEU A 10 -2.65 5.15 6.04
CA LEU A 10 -1.56 6.10 6.17
C LEU A 10 -2.11 7.48 6.46
N HIS A 11 -1.43 8.18 7.35
CA HIS A 11 -1.65 9.60 7.57
C HIS A 11 -0.50 10.38 6.94
N LEU A 12 -0.86 11.35 6.11
CA LEU A 12 0.09 12.16 5.33
C LEU A 12 -0.15 13.64 5.63
N PRO A 13 0.12 14.11 6.86
CA PRO A 13 -0.25 15.47 7.26
C PRO A 13 0.46 16.56 6.47
N ALA A 14 1.61 16.26 5.87
CA ALA A 14 2.36 17.21 5.04
C ALA A 14 1.87 17.28 3.59
N SER A 15 0.99 16.37 3.16
CA SER A 15 0.47 16.39 1.79
C SER A 15 -0.51 17.54 1.61
N ARG A 16 -0.25 18.39 0.63
CA ARG A 16 -1.07 19.57 0.34
C ARG A 16 -1.77 19.53 -1.00
N SER A 17 -1.50 18.53 -1.81
CA SER A 17 -2.14 18.34 -3.10
C SER A 17 -2.23 16.85 -3.43
N LEU A 18 -3.12 16.50 -4.35
CA LEU A 18 -3.21 15.13 -4.84
C LEU A 18 -1.90 14.69 -5.53
N LYS A 19 -1.22 15.61 -6.16
CA LYS A 19 0.08 15.35 -6.80
C LYS A 19 1.12 14.95 -5.74
N ASP A 20 1.20 15.68 -4.63
CA ASP A 20 2.10 15.35 -3.53
C ASP A 20 1.77 13.98 -2.95
N LYS A 21 0.48 13.74 -2.69
CA LYS A 21 0.01 12.47 -2.13
C LYS A 21 0.36 11.31 -3.06
N ARG A 22 0.05 11.43 -4.35
CA ARG A 22 0.32 10.36 -5.32
C ARG A 22 1.80 10.03 -5.40
N ARG A 23 2.66 11.02 -5.30
CA ARG A 23 4.11 10.81 -5.31
C ARG A 23 4.56 9.96 -4.12
N VAL A 24 4.08 10.29 -2.93
CA VAL A 24 4.43 9.57 -1.70
C VAL A 24 3.88 8.15 -1.72
N VAL A 25 2.60 7.99 -2.05
CA VAL A 25 1.94 6.69 -2.10
C VAL A 25 2.58 5.79 -3.15
N LYS A 26 2.84 6.32 -4.35
CA LYS A 26 3.47 5.56 -5.41
C LYS A 26 4.86 5.07 -5.01
N SER A 27 5.66 5.94 -4.40
CA SER A 27 7.00 5.57 -3.93
C SER A 27 6.93 4.43 -2.90
N MET A 28 6.01 4.52 -1.97
CA MET A 28 5.84 3.48 -0.95
C MET A 28 5.36 2.16 -1.54
N VAL A 29 4.36 2.21 -2.43
CA VAL A 29 3.84 1.02 -3.12
C VAL A 29 4.95 0.32 -3.90
N GLU A 30 5.75 1.07 -4.63
CA GLU A 30 6.86 0.51 -5.40
C GLU A 30 7.92 -0.13 -4.50
N ARG A 31 8.26 0.50 -3.38
CA ARG A 31 9.21 -0.05 -2.41
C ARG A 31 8.72 -1.37 -1.81
N LEU A 32 7.47 -1.41 -1.40
CA LEU A 32 6.89 -2.62 -0.82
C LEU A 32 6.84 -3.75 -1.85
N HIS A 33 6.44 -3.43 -3.08
CA HIS A 33 6.37 -4.40 -4.16
C HIS A 33 7.75 -4.98 -4.48
N GLN A 34 8.77 -4.14 -4.59
CA GLN A 34 10.12 -4.58 -4.95
C GLN A 34 10.81 -5.32 -3.79
N ARG A 35 10.69 -4.80 -2.58
CA ARG A 35 11.42 -5.33 -1.43
C ARG A 35 10.83 -6.63 -0.91
N PHE A 36 9.51 -6.74 -0.89
CA PHE A 36 8.82 -7.87 -0.28
C PHE A 36 8.06 -8.73 -1.27
N ARG A 37 8.09 -8.40 -2.55
CA ARG A 37 7.34 -9.10 -3.61
C ARG A 37 5.86 -9.23 -3.29
N LEU A 38 5.29 -8.16 -2.72
CA LEU A 38 3.87 -8.09 -2.41
C LEU A 38 3.11 -7.45 -3.56
N SER A 39 1.86 -7.85 -3.72
CA SER A 39 0.90 -7.09 -4.52
C SER A 39 0.38 -5.97 -3.65
N VAL A 40 0.58 -4.72 -4.04
CA VAL A 40 0.29 -3.54 -3.22
C VAL A 40 -0.43 -2.51 -4.06
N ALA A 41 -1.46 -1.89 -3.50
CA ALA A 41 -2.19 -0.82 -4.16
C ALA A 41 -2.83 0.13 -3.14
N GLU A 42 -3.07 1.35 -3.55
CA GLU A 42 -3.97 2.24 -2.83
C GLU A 42 -5.40 1.78 -3.12
N THR A 43 -6.15 1.42 -2.07
CA THR A 43 -7.46 0.78 -2.22
C THR A 43 -8.64 1.67 -1.86
N ASP A 44 -8.39 2.79 -1.19
CA ASP A 44 -9.45 3.76 -0.85
C ASP A 44 -8.83 5.12 -0.54
N HIS A 45 -9.69 6.13 -0.39
CA HIS A 45 -9.32 7.52 -0.07
C HIS A 45 -8.48 8.19 -1.16
N HIS A 46 -8.68 7.81 -2.41
CA HIS A 46 -7.92 8.37 -3.55
C HIS A 46 -8.04 9.89 -3.68
N ASP A 47 -9.15 10.45 -3.26
CA ASP A 47 -9.45 11.88 -3.34
C ASP A 47 -9.11 12.65 -2.05
N LEU A 48 -8.69 11.97 -0.99
CA LEU A 48 -8.27 12.63 0.24
C LEU A 48 -6.79 12.98 0.18
N LEU A 49 -6.44 14.19 0.63
CA LEU A 49 -5.06 14.67 0.56
C LEU A 49 -4.14 14.07 1.63
N GLN A 50 -4.69 13.77 2.80
CA GLN A 50 -3.89 13.46 3.98
C GLN A 50 -4.13 12.06 4.53
N ARG A 51 -4.85 11.23 3.78
CA ARG A 51 -5.10 9.84 4.14
C ARG A 51 -5.04 8.96 2.91
N ALA A 52 -4.54 7.75 3.10
CA ALA A 52 -4.53 6.73 2.06
C ALA A 52 -4.79 5.37 2.71
N GLU A 53 -5.59 4.55 2.06
CA GLU A 53 -5.73 3.15 2.44
C GLU A 53 -4.88 2.31 1.51
N ILE A 54 -4.03 1.47 2.09
CA ILE A 54 -3.12 0.61 1.34
C ILE A 54 -3.51 -0.83 1.60
N GLY A 55 -3.80 -1.53 0.51
CA GLY A 55 -4.03 -2.97 0.56
C GLY A 55 -2.81 -3.71 0.02
N LEU A 56 -2.48 -4.82 0.66
CA LEU A 56 -1.43 -5.68 0.15
C LEU A 56 -1.81 -7.15 0.30
N ALA A 57 -1.28 -7.96 -0.61
CA ALA A 57 -1.53 -9.38 -0.63
C ALA A 57 -0.25 -10.14 -0.98
N ALA A 58 -0.14 -11.33 -0.44
CA ALA A 58 0.97 -12.23 -0.72
C ALA A 58 0.46 -13.67 -0.87
N VAL A 59 1.12 -14.41 -1.74
CA VAL A 59 0.86 -15.84 -1.90
C VAL A 59 2.00 -16.61 -1.26
N VAL A 60 1.66 -17.59 -0.44
CA VAL A 60 2.61 -18.53 0.16
C VAL A 60 2.25 -19.95 -0.22
N ALA A 61 3.26 -20.74 -0.51
CA ALA A 61 3.05 -22.13 -0.94
C ALA A 61 2.49 -22.98 0.19
N GLU A 62 3.05 -22.83 1.40
CA GLU A 62 2.65 -23.58 2.58
C GLU A 62 2.76 -22.73 3.83
N VAL A 63 1.93 -23.07 4.83
CA VAL A 63 1.98 -22.43 6.14
C VAL A 63 2.84 -23.26 7.08
N GLY A 64 3.73 -22.60 7.78
CA GLY A 64 4.53 -23.23 8.84
C GLY A 64 5.66 -24.12 8.35
N SER A 65 6.00 -24.04 7.09
CA SER A 65 7.12 -24.81 6.54
C SER A 65 8.44 -24.06 6.62
#